data_4d2ccfbbd5658e99cb4e8b1882034c2f
#
_entry.id   4d2ccfbbd5658e99cb4e8b1882034c2f
#
_cell.length_a   1.000
_cell.length_b   1.000
_cell.length_c   1.000
_cell.angle_alpha   90.00
_cell.angle_beta   90.00
_cell.angle_gamma   90.00
#
_symmetry.space_group_name_H-M   'P 1'
#
loop_
_entity.id
_entity.type
_entity.pdbx_description
1 polymer ?
#
loop_
_entity_poly.entity_id
_entity_poly.type
_entity_poly.pdbx_seq_one_letter_code
_entity_poly.pdbx_strand_id
1 'polypeptide(L)'
;MTTLGTFHMRQRLLDLDAGYLCFVTGFVLWLVCRILLTTTVADTAVGSAVGTLVKVGALLCLCSEVFARRFTRGSLVLLLSFALCALNVHRVGGLDPLYLLCVAYTSRHYPLKSILAPVLIVTIATCLAVATLALLQVIPDVTSVTGSRERYSLGFNWVTFPSHYYLEIVIVFAVLRRGRLTRRQLVLLLVLDFVLFEITDSRNSFVLTAVFLVVIYVLQRRGALATGYAMPPWLNRLLTYSFLLGLGISVLIYVLPSPSSGLGVQLNALLSKRVVYTQAAIATYGISPLGTQVTWVTQSLIRAGQYSASQYLYVDCSYLNIAINYGWVFLTFVLGLLTVATRRSLQTADLTLAIGLAFFAIHEVVDPQLLDLHYCIPLVLVGNALDPLDVWTDKMRGLSSVGLDNPS
;
A
#
# COMPACT_ATOMS: atom_id res chain seq x y z
N MET A 1 16.19 11.66 -46.23
CA MET A 1 15.65 12.09 -44.90
C MET A 1 15.06 10.94 -44.05
N THR A 2 15.07 9.68 -44.49
CA THR A 2 14.45 8.53 -43.81
C THR A 2 15.34 7.77 -42.82
N THR A 3 16.68 7.81 -42.96
CA THR A 3 17.59 7.02 -42.10
C THR A 3 17.86 7.64 -40.74
N LEU A 4 17.89 8.96 -40.59
CA LEU A 4 18.04 9.63 -39.29
C LEU A 4 16.82 9.45 -38.38
N GLY A 5 15.60 9.46 -38.95
CA GLY A 5 14.35 9.26 -38.19
C GLY A 5 14.23 7.86 -37.61
N THR A 6 14.64 6.83 -38.35
CA THR A 6 14.63 5.43 -37.90
C THR A 6 15.70 5.16 -36.85
N PHE A 7 16.88 5.77 -36.95
CA PHE A 7 17.94 5.65 -35.97
C PHE A 7 17.52 6.26 -34.61
N HIS A 8 16.97 7.48 -34.63
CA HIS A 8 16.45 8.13 -33.42
C HIS A 8 15.28 7.37 -32.76
N MET A 9 14.40 6.76 -33.57
CA MET A 9 13.28 5.96 -33.07
C MET A 9 13.79 4.67 -32.41
N ARG A 10 14.76 3.98 -33.02
CA ARG A 10 15.37 2.77 -32.48
C ARG A 10 16.15 3.05 -31.18
N GLN A 11 16.88 4.16 -31.12
CA GLN A 11 17.60 4.58 -29.92
C GLN A 11 16.61 4.93 -28.78
N ARG A 12 15.49 5.61 -29.10
CA ARG A 12 14.42 5.88 -28.12
C ARG A 12 13.77 4.60 -27.55
N LEU A 13 13.57 3.58 -28.39
CA LEU A 13 13.04 2.28 -27.94
C LEU A 13 14.03 1.56 -27.05
N LEU A 14 15.34 1.54 -27.40
CA LEU A 14 16.38 0.94 -26.58
C LEU A 14 16.55 1.64 -25.22
N ASP A 15 16.46 2.96 -25.20
CA ASP A 15 16.55 3.75 -23.96
C ASP A 15 15.32 3.50 -23.05
N LEU A 16 14.12 3.35 -23.63
CA LEU A 16 12.91 3.00 -22.87
C LEU A 16 13.03 1.59 -22.28
N ASP A 17 13.56 0.64 -23.02
CA ASP A 17 13.75 -0.72 -22.57
C ASP A 17 14.82 -0.78 -21.46
N ALA A 18 15.94 -0.06 -21.61
CA ALA A 18 17.00 0.02 -20.59
C ALA A 18 16.50 0.72 -19.31
N GLY A 19 15.76 1.81 -19.46
CA GLY A 19 15.16 2.52 -18.33
C GLY A 19 14.15 1.65 -17.59
N TYR A 20 13.28 0.95 -18.31
CA TYR A 20 12.31 0.01 -17.73
C TYR A 20 13.02 -1.14 -17.02
N LEU A 21 14.04 -1.73 -17.63
CA LEU A 21 14.80 -2.81 -17.02
C LEU A 21 15.49 -2.36 -15.73
N CYS A 22 16.08 -1.19 -15.73
CA CYS A 22 16.69 -0.58 -14.55
C CYS A 22 15.66 -0.34 -13.44
N PHE A 23 14.50 0.25 -13.79
CA PHE A 23 13.40 0.47 -12.86
C PHE A 23 12.85 -0.83 -12.28
N VAL A 24 12.48 -1.81 -13.14
CA VAL A 24 11.83 -3.05 -12.66
C VAL A 24 12.78 -3.88 -11.82
N THR A 25 14.07 -3.94 -12.18
CA THR A 25 15.10 -4.64 -11.37
C THR A 25 15.24 -3.98 -10.01
N GLY A 26 15.37 -2.65 -9.96
CA GLY A 26 15.44 -1.90 -8.71
C GLY A 26 14.19 -2.06 -7.86
N PHE A 27 13.01 -1.99 -8.49
CA PHE A 27 11.74 -2.11 -7.80
C PHE A 27 11.48 -3.52 -7.26
N VAL A 28 11.79 -4.57 -8.03
CA VAL A 28 11.67 -5.96 -7.57
C VAL A 28 12.63 -6.22 -6.40
N LEU A 29 13.89 -5.79 -6.51
CA LEU A 29 14.86 -5.90 -5.42
C LEU A 29 14.36 -5.18 -4.16
N TRP A 30 13.91 -3.93 -4.32
CA TRP A 30 13.34 -3.15 -3.23
C TRP A 30 12.14 -3.87 -2.58
N LEU A 31 11.20 -4.37 -3.40
CA LEU A 31 9.98 -5.01 -2.93
C LEU A 31 10.26 -6.31 -2.16
N VAL A 32 11.09 -7.20 -2.72
CA VAL A 32 11.50 -8.44 -2.04
C VAL A 32 12.14 -8.13 -0.70
N CYS A 33 13.08 -7.18 -0.68
CA CYS A 33 13.78 -6.81 0.55
C CYS A 33 12.82 -6.14 1.57
N ARG A 34 11.88 -5.32 1.14
CA ARG A 34 10.85 -4.73 2.04
C ARG A 34 9.95 -5.82 2.63
N ILE A 35 9.51 -6.79 1.83
CA ILE A 35 8.74 -7.92 2.35
C ILE A 35 9.58 -8.72 3.36
N LEU A 36 10.84 -9.02 3.07
CA LEU A 36 11.72 -9.74 3.99
C LEU A 36 11.95 -8.99 5.30
N LEU A 37 11.99 -7.66 5.28
CA LEU A 37 12.08 -6.85 6.51
C LEU A 37 10.80 -6.88 7.36
N THR A 38 9.69 -7.38 6.85
CA THR A 38 8.48 -7.64 7.65
C THR A 38 8.42 -9.07 8.19
N THR A 39 9.47 -9.85 8.00
CA THR A 39 9.59 -11.23 8.46
C THR A 39 10.60 -11.36 9.61
N THR A 40 10.63 -12.51 10.26
CA THR A 40 11.61 -12.83 11.31
C THR A 40 13.06 -12.85 10.81
N VAL A 41 13.28 -12.83 9.49
CA VAL A 41 14.61 -12.63 8.88
C VAL A 41 15.21 -11.26 9.25
N ALA A 42 14.37 -10.24 9.46
CA ALA A 42 14.81 -8.90 9.86
C ALA A 42 15.57 -8.90 11.20
N ASP A 43 15.24 -9.81 12.10
CA ASP A 43 15.85 -9.93 13.43
C ASP A 43 17.17 -10.73 13.42
N THR A 44 17.61 -11.20 12.23
CA THR A 44 18.86 -11.94 12.04
C THR A 44 19.99 -11.04 11.55
N ALA A 45 21.23 -11.56 11.56
CA ALA A 45 22.38 -10.88 10.97
C ALA A 45 22.19 -10.51 9.48
N VAL A 46 21.31 -11.24 8.76
CA VAL A 46 20.97 -10.97 7.35
C VAL A 46 20.09 -9.72 7.22
N GLY A 47 19.31 -9.36 8.25
CA GLY A 47 18.38 -8.23 8.21
C GLY A 47 19.06 -6.89 7.88
N SER A 48 20.28 -6.65 8.39
CA SER A 48 21.05 -5.42 8.08
C SER A 48 21.47 -5.36 6.60
N ALA A 49 21.87 -6.49 6.02
CA ALA A 49 22.20 -6.60 4.61
C ALA A 49 20.95 -6.39 3.73
N VAL A 50 19.82 -6.98 4.11
CA VAL A 50 18.52 -6.76 3.45
C VAL A 50 18.13 -5.28 3.49
N GLY A 51 18.28 -4.60 4.63
CA GLY A 51 18.05 -3.16 4.76
C GLY A 51 18.95 -2.30 3.86
N THR A 52 20.20 -2.74 3.62
CA THR A 52 21.08 -2.09 2.64
C THR A 52 20.59 -2.31 1.21
N LEU A 53 20.15 -3.51 0.87
CA LEU A 53 19.61 -3.82 -0.46
C LEU A 53 18.32 -3.05 -0.78
N VAL A 54 17.49 -2.70 0.22
CA VAL A 54 16.35 -1.77 0.04
C VAL A 54 16.83 -0.44 -0.54
N LYS A 55 17.93 0.12 0.02
CA LYS A 55 18.50 1.39 -0.45
C LYS A 55 19.06 1.26 -1.86
N VAL A 56 19.74 0.15 -2.15
CA VAL A 56 20.25 -0.15 -3.51
C VAL A 56 19.09 -0.26 -4.51
N GLY A 57 18.01 -0.96 -4.15
CA GLY A 57 16.82 -1.06 -5.00
C GLY A 57 16.19 0.31 -5.30
N ALA A 58 16.04 1.16 -4.28
CA ALA A 58 15.54 2.52 -4.45
C ALA A 58 16.48 3.38 -5.32
N LEU A 59 17.79 3.25 -5.15
CA LEU A 59 18.78 3.94 -5.97
C LEU A 59 18.71 3.49 -7.44
N LEU A 60 18.57 2.19 -7.71
CA LEU A 60 18.36 1.67 -9.06
C LEU A 60 17.09 2.22 -9.70
N CYS A 61 15.98 2.33 -8.93
CA CYS A 61 14.78 3.00 -9.41
C CYS A 61 15.11 4.46 -9.83
N LEU A 62 15.83 5.21 -9.01
CA LEU A 62 16.26 6.59 -9.34
C LEU A 62 17.18 6.64 -10.56
N CYS A 63 18.08 5.68 -10.73
CA CYS A 63 18.95 5.61 -11.91
C CYS A 63 18.15 5.47 -13.22
N SER A 64 16.93 4.92 -13.17
CA SER A 64 16.05 4.86 -14.36
C SER A 64 15.70 6.24 -14.92
N GLU A 65 15.76 7.31 -14.10
CA GLU A 65 15.50 8.69 -14.51
C GLU A 65 16.54 9.21 -15.55
N VAL A 66 17.74 8.64 -15.60
CA VAL A 66 18.76 8.99 -16.60
C VAL A 66 18.24 8.72 -18.02
N PHE A 67 17.37 7.73 -18.16
CA PHE A 67 16.73 7.36 -19.42
C PHE A 67 15.39 8.09 -19.65
N ALA A 68 14.89 8.79 -18.62
CA ALA A 68 13.61 9.48 -18.68
C ALA A 68 13.72 10.78 -19.49
N ARG A 69 12.81 10.94 -20.47
CA ARG A 69 12.80 12.13 -21.36
C ARG A 69 11.58 13.02 -21.15
N ARG A 70 10.69 12.66 -20.25
CA ARG A 70 9.46 13.42 -19.98
C ARG A 70 9.54 14.06 -18.60
N PHE A 71 9.51 15.38 -18.60
CA PHE A 71 9.43 16.19 -17.40
C PHE A 71 8.17 17.06 -17.49
N THR A 72 7.26 16.88 -16.54
CA THR A 72 5.99 17.62 -16.46
C THR A 72 6.00 18.60 -15.30
N ARG A 73 5.05 19.55 -15.28
CA ARG A 73 4.87 20.43 -14.11
C ARG A 73 4.52 19.60 -12.86
N GLY A 74 3.73 18.52 -13.02
CA GLY A 74 3.43 17.58 -11.94
C GLY A 74 4.68 16.91 -11.39
N SER A 75 5.60 16.49 -12.26
CA SER A 75 6.91 15.94 -11.87
C SER A 75 7.74 16.92 -11.05
N LEU A 76 7.72 18.21 -11.39
CA LEU A 76 8.42 19.27 -10.62
C LEU A 76 7.83 19.40 -9.21
N VAL A 77 6.50 19.45 -9.10
CA VAL A 77 5.83 19.54 -7.79
C VAL A 77 6.16 18.33 -6.92
N LEU A 78 6.17 17.12 -7.51
CA LEU A 78 6.57 15.91 -6.79
C LEU A 78 8.03 15.94 -6.35
N LEU A 79 8.94 16.45 -7.20
CA LEU A 79 10.35 16.58 -6.85
C LEU A 79 10.56 17.56 -5.69
N LEU A 80 9.86 18.70 -5.69
CA LEU A 80 9.86 19.64 -4.57
C LEU A 80 9.28 19.00 -3.29
N SER A 81 8.22 18.21 -3.42
CA SER A 81 7.63 17.45 -2.31
C SER A 81 8.60 16.41 -1.76
N PHE A 82 9.36 15.75 -2.65
CA PHE A 82 10.43 14.84 -2.26
C PHE A 82 11.51 15.54 -1.43
N ALA A 83 11.94 16.73 -1.84
CA ALA A 83 12.91 17.53 -1.08
C ALA A 83 12.38 17.93 0.30
N LEU A 84 11.10 18.35 0.39
CA LEU A 84 10.45 18.65 1.68
C LEU A 84 10.34 17.40 2.56
N CYS A 85 10.00 16.24 1.99
CA CYS A 85 9.99 14.98 2.73
C CYS A 85 11.38 14.58 3.22
N ALA A 86 12.42 14.79 2.42
CA ALA A 86 13.79 14.51 2.83
C ALA A 86 14.21 15.35 4.04
N LEU A 87 13.85 16.63 4.05
CA LEU A 87 14.07 17.51 5.20
C LEU A 87 13.29 17.04 6.43
N ASN A 88 12.04 16.62 6.25
CA ASN A 88 11.21 16.13 7.34
C ASN A 88 11.72 14.80 7.89
N VAL A 89 12.11 13.87 7.03
CA VAL A 89 12.73 12.59 7.41
C VAL A 89 14.03 12.80 8.20
N HIS A 90 14.85 13.76 7.80
CA HIS A 90 16.06 14.10 8.55
C HIS A 90 15.74 14.59 9.98
N ARG A 91 14.61 15.26 10.16
CA ARG A 91 14.16 15.80 11.43
C ARG A 91 13.47 14.76 12.32
N VAL A 92 12.56 13.95 11.78
CA VAL A 92 11.69 13.06 12.57
C VAL A 92 12.09 11.59 12.51
N GLY A 93 12.95 11.20 11.55
CA GLY A 93 13.31 9.81 11.27
C GLY A 93 12.27 9.10 10.39
N GLY A 94 12.63 7.89 9.94
CA GLY A 94 11.80 7.05 9.08
C GLY A 94 11.97 7.34 7.59
N LEU A 95 12.31 6.30 6.80
CA LEU A 95 12.60 6.44 5.37
C LEU A 95 11.42 6.09 4.46
N ASP A 96 10.32 5.59 5.01
CA ASP A 96 9.19 5.07 4.24
C ASP A 96 8.54 6.11 3.31
N PRO A 97 8.33 7.39 3.72
CA PRO A 97 7.84 8.40 2.80
C PRO A 97 8.78 8.68 1.63
N LEU A 98 10.10 8.60 1.85
CA LEU A 98 11.08 8.78 0.78
C LEU A 98 11.05 7.61 -0.20
N TYR A 99 10.93 6.38 0.27
CA TYR A 99 10.81 5.20 -0.59
C TYR A 99 9.53 5.26 -1.41
N LEU A 100 8.40 5.59 -0.79
CA LEU A 100 7.13 5.78 -1.50
C LEU A 100 7.28 6.82 -2.63
N LEU A 101 7.79 8.00 -2.32
CA LEU A 101 7.97 9.06 -3.32
C LEU A 101 8.99 8.70 -4.39
N CYS A 102 10.10 8.05 -4.02
CA CYS A 102 11.11 7.59 -4.96
C CYS A 102 10.49 6.64 -6.00
N VAL A 103 9.83 5.58 -5.54
CA VAL A 103 9.22 4.59 -6.42
C VAL A 103 8.06 5.18 -7.21
N ALA A 104 7.19 5.97 -6.57
CA ALA A 104 6.07 6.62 -7.24
C ALA A 104 6.54 7.62 -8.31
N TYR A 105 7.59 8.40 -8.03
CA TYR A 105 8.18 9.35 -8.98
C TYR A 105 8.77 8.64 -10.19
N THR A 106 9.59 7.61 -9.97
CA THR A 106 10.27 6.89 -11.05
C THR A 106 9.30 6.01 -11.86
N SER A 107 8.27 5.47 -11.23
CA SER A 107 7.25 4.63 -11.89
C SER A 107 6.35 5.40 -12.87
N ARG A 108 6.33 6.74 -12.81
CA ARG A 108 5.42 7.57 -13.63
C ARG A 108 5.60 7.40 -15.13
N HIS A 109 6.77 6.94 -15.57
CA HIS A 109 7.08 6.74 -16.99
C HIS A 109 6.56 5.44 -17.58
N TYR A 110 6.15 4.48 -16.73
CA TYR A 110 5.82 3.12 -17.15
C TYR A 110 4.33 2.84 -17.02
N PRO A 111 3.74 2.03 -17.94
CA PRO A 111 2.35 1.62 -17.83
C PRO A 111 2.07 0.92 -16.50
N LEU A 112 0.90 1.17 -15.92
CA LEU A 112 0.54 0.59 -14.60
C LEU A 112 0.58 -0.94 -14.62
N LYS A 113 0.14 -1.58 -15.70
CA LYS A 113 0.19 -3.05 -15.86
C LYS A 113 1.61 -3.59 -15.77
N SER A 114 2.58 -2.89 -16.38
CA SER A 114 4.00 -3.28 -16.37
C SER A 114 4.61 -3.20 -14.96
N ILE A 115 3.98 -2.45 -14.05
CA ILE A 115 4.37 -2.36 -12.65
C ILE A 115 3.63 -3.44 -11.85
N LEU A 116 2.30 -3.51 -11.97
CA LEU A 116 1.48 -4.39 -11.14
C LEU A 116 1.70 -5.88 -11.43
N ALA A 117 1.96 -6.27 -12.70
CA ALA A 117 2.12 -7.68 -13.05
C ALA A 117 3.37 -8.32 -12.40
N PRO A 118 4.59 -7.76 -12.52
CA PRO A 118 5.76 -8.30 -11.82
C PRO A 118 5.60 -8.23 -10.29
N VAL A 119 4.99 -7.15 -9.76
CA VAL A 119 4.71 -7.02 -8.33
C VAL A 119 3.86 -8.16 -7.82
N LEU A 120 2.75 -8.46 -8.48
CA LEU A 120 1.86 -9.54 -8.07
C LEU A 120 2.61 -10.87 -7.98
N ILE A 121 3.42 -11.20 -9.00
CA ILE A 121 4.20 -12.45 -9.04
C ILE A 121 5.23 -12.46 -7.91
N VAL A 122 5.96 -11.38 -7.73
CA VAL A 122 7.03 -11.27 -6.73
C VAL A 122 6.47 -11.32 -5.32
N THR A 123 5.38 -10.60 -5.04
CA THR A 123 4.74 -10.63 -3.71
C THR A 123 4.24 -12.03 -3.38
N ILE A 124 3.54 -12.70 -4.31
CA ILE A 124 3.08 -14.08 -4.10
C ILE A 124 4.26 -15.02 -3.86
N ALA A 125 5.29 -14.97 -4.73
CA ALA A 125 6.45 -15.86 -4.62
C ALA A 125 7.21 -15.65 -3.31
N THR A 126 7.41 -14.39 -2.90
CA THR A 126 8.13 -14.07 -1.65
C THR A 126 7.32 -14.48 -0.42
N CYS A 127 6.01 -14.21 -0.38
CA CYS A 127 5.16 -14.62 0.73
C CYS A 127 5.08 -16.16 0.85
N LEU A 128 4.96 -16.87 -0.27
CA LEU A 128 4.96 -18.34 -0.27
C LEU A 128 6.31 -18.89 0.19
N ALA A 129 7.43 -18.32 -0.27
CA ALA A 129 8.76 -18.72 0.17
C ALA A 129 8.93 -18.52 1.68
N VAL A 130 8.53 -17.37 2.22
CA VAL A 130 8.59 -17.07 3.66
C VAL A 130 7.74 -18.07 4.46
N ALA A 131 6.49 -18.28 4.07
CA ALA A 131 5.61 -19.25 4.73
C ALA A 131 6.16 -20.66 4.69
N THR A 132 6.72 -21.08 3.55
CA THR A 132 7.37 -22.40 3.41
C THR A 132 8.56 -22.54 4.33
N LEU A 133 9.42 -21.52 4.43
CA LEU A 133 10.59 -21.53 5.32
C LEU A 133 10.16 -21.59 6.79
N ALA A 134 9.09 -20.93 7.16
CA ALA A 134 8.52 -21.01 8.51
C ALA A 134 7.95 -22.40 8.81
N LEU A 135 7.18 -22.98 7.89
CA LEU A 135 6.64 -24.34 8.02
C LEU A 135 7.73 -25.40 8.11
N LEU A 136 8.85 -25.22 7.41
CA LEU A 136 10.04 -26.06 7.50
C LEU A 136 10.92 -25.76 8.72
N GLN A 137 10.52 -24.83 9.57
CA GLN A 137 11.25 -24.39 10.77
C GLN A 137 12.66 -23.83 10.46
N VAL A 138 12.91 -23.37 9.24
CA VAL A 138 14.16 -22.70 8.85
C VAL A 138 14.23 -21.29 9.42
N ILE A 139 13.07 -20.59 9.48
CA ILE A 139 12.93 -19.33 10.16
C ILE A 139 11.88 -19.46 11.27
N PRO A 140 11.99 -18.66 12.35
CA PRO A 140 11.02 -18.70 13.44
C PRO A 140 9.61 -18.30 12.95
N ASP A 141 8.58 -18.95 13.48
CA ASP A 141 7.20 -18.49 13.37
C ASP A 141 6.79 -17.79 14.66
N VAL A 142 6.26 -16.57 14.53
CA VAL A 142 5.79 -15.80 15.67
C VAL A 142 4.36 -16.23 16.00
N THR A 143 4.18 -16.77 17.20
CA THR A 143 2.86 -17.11 17.72
C THR A 143 2.36 -16.01 18.66
N SER A 144 1.08 -15.72 18.63
CA SER A 144 0.43 -14.79 19.54
C SER A 144 -0.76 -15.48 20.18
N VAL A 145 -0.69 -15.70 21.50
CA VAL A 145 -1.77 -16.29 22.29
C VAL A 145 -2.47 -15.19 23.10
N THR A 146 -3.79 -15.06 22.89
CA THR A 146 -4.62 -14.09 23.64
C THR A 146 -5.91 -14.77 24.07
N GLY A 147 -6.00 -15.16 25.33
CA GLY A 147 -7.09 -15.98 25.84
C GLY A 147 -7.08 -17.38 25.19
N SER A 148 -8.17 -17.78 24.53
CA SER A 148 -8.25 -19.04 23.79
C SER A 148 -7.82 -18.94 22.33
N ARG A 149 -7.31 -17.77 21.90
CA ARG A 149 -6.94 -17.52 20.49
C ARG A 149 -5.45 -17.75 20.31
N GLU A 150 -5.12 -18.73 19.50
CA GLU A 150 -3.77 -19.00 19.03
C GLU A 150 -3.65 -18.57 17.57
N ARG A 151 -2.62 -17.76 17.25
CA ARG A 151 -2.44 -17.09 15.97
C ARG A 151 -1.02 -17.29 15.49
N TYR A 152 -0.85 -17.62 14.22
CA TYR A 152 0.45 -17.88 13.59
C TYR A 152 0.78 -16.79 12.57
N SER A 153 2.03 -16.41 12.50
CA SER A 153 2.50 -15.35 11.59
C SER A 153 3.03 -15.86 10.26
N LEU A 154 3.17 -17.17 10.10
CA LEU A 154 3.76 -17.79 8.91
C LEU A 154 5.16 -17.22 8.57
N GLY A 155 6.00 -16.99 9.59
CA GLY A 155 7.34 -16.44 9.45
C GLY A 155 7.43 -14.93 9.36
N PHE A 156 6.31 -14.20 9.44
CA PHE A 156 6.29 -12.75 9.53
C PHE A 156 6.51 -12.27 10.97
N ASN A 157 6.90 -11.01 11.13
CA ASN A 157 7.10 -10.39 12.45
C ASN A 157 5.79 -10.13 13.20
N TRP A 158 4.66 -10.14 12.50
CA TRP A 158 3.35 -9.93 13.08
C TRP A 158 2.29 -10.81 12.42
N VAL A 159 1.38 -11.33 13.23
CA VAL A 159 0.38 -12.32 12.83
C VAL A 159 -0.63 -11.83 11.77
N THR A 160 -0.81 -10.53 11.60
CA THR A 160 -1.74 -9.98 10.59
C THR A 160 -1.09 -9.76 9.23
N PHE A 161 0.24 -9.72 9.13
CA PHE A 161 0.94 -9.38 7.89
C PHE A 161 0.63 -10.32 6.71
N PRO A 162 0.54 -11.64 6.88
CA PRO A 162 0.15 -12.51 5.76
C PRO A 162 -1.19 -12.12 5.15
N SER A 163 -2.19 -11.79 5.99
CA SER A 163 -3.51 -11.37 5.53
C SER A 163 -3.53 -9.99 4.89
N HIS A 164 -2.65 -9.07 5.31
CA HIS A 164 -2.48 -7.77 4.67
C HIS A 164 -1.92 -7.92 3.25
N TYR A 165 -0.86 -8.73 3.08
CA TYR A 165 -0.34 -9.05 1.74
C TYR A 165 -1.37 -9.75 0.88
N TYR A 166 -2.20 -10.60 1.47
CA TYR A 166 -3.26 -11.27 0.73
C TYR A 166 -4.32 -10.30 0.22
N LEU A 167 -4.76 -9.35 1.04
CA LEU A 167 -5.67 -8.28 0.62
C LEU A 167 -5.08 -7.49 -0.57
N GLU A 168 -3.80 -7.11 -0.50
CA GLU A 168 -3.11 -6.43 -1.59
C GLU A 168 -3.08 -7.29 -2.85
N ILE A 169 -2.65 -8.55 -2.76
CA ILE A 169 -2.60 -9.52 -3.87
C ILE A 169 -3.96 -9.59 -4.56
N VAL A 170 -5.04 -9.70 -3.80
CA VAL A 170 -6.41 -9.79 -4.32
C VAL A 170 -6.82 -8.51 -5.04
N ILE A 171 -6.52 -7.32 -4.46
CA ILE A 171 -6.84 -6.04 -5.10
C ILE A 171 -6.04 -5.87 -6.39
N VAL A 172 -4.72 -6.11 -6.37
CA VAL A 172 -3.85 -6.01 -7.55
C VAL A 172 -4.28 -7.00 -8.63
N PHE A 173 -4.61 -8.23 -8.26
CA PHE A 173 -5.13 -9.24 -9.19
C PHE A 173 -6.44 -8.77 -9.84
N ALA A 174 -7.39 -8.26 -9.06
CA ALA A 174 -8.65 -7.75 -9.60
C ALA A 174 -8.44 -6.55 -10.52
N VAL A 175 -7.53 -5.63 -10.19
CA VAL A 175 -7.18 -4.47 -11.03
C VAL A 175 -6.59 -4.94 -12.36
N LEU A 176 -5.62 -5.86 -12.34
CA LEU A 176 -5.03 -6.43 -13.57
C LEU A 176 -6.06 -7.14 -14.45
N ARG A 177 -7.08 -7.75 -13.83
CA ARG A 177 -8.20 -8.40 -14.51
C ARG A 177 -9.35 -7.45 -14.84
N ARG A 178 -9.26 -6.16 -14.50
CA ARG A 178 -10.35 -5.17 -14.61
C ARG A 178 -11.65 -5.63 -13.96
N GLY A 179 -11.53 -6.26 -12.81
CA GLY A 179 -12.66 -6.83 -12.08
C GLY A 179 -13.30 -8.06 -12.72
N ARG A 180 -12.73 -8.62 -13.79
CA ARG A 180 -13.27 -9.82 -14.46
C ARG A 180 -12.85 -11.07 -13.68
N LEU A 181 -13.70 -11.53 -12.78
CA LEU A 181 -13.50 -12.72 -11.97
C LEU A 181 -14.42 -13.84 -12.43
N THR A 182 -13.87 -15.03 -12.68
CA THR A 182 -14.68 -16.24 -12.88
C THR A 182 -15.22 -16.73 -11.55
N ARG A 183 -16.31 -17.49 -11.55
CA ARG A 183 -16.82 -18.14 -10.32
C ARG A 183 -15.75 -18.97 -9.60
N ARG A 184 -14.94 -19.72 -10.35
CA ARG A 184 -13.86 -20.55 -9.79
C ARG A 184 -12.81 -19.69 -9.09
N GLN A 185 -12.40 -18.58 -9.71
CA GLN A 185 -11.44 -17.63 -9.10
C GLN A 185 -12.02 -17.00 -7.84
N LEU A 186 -13.27 -16.53 -7.87
CA LEU A 186 -13.94 -15.97 -6.69
C LEU A 186 -13.94 -16.98 -5.53
N VAL A 187 -14.41 -18.21 -5.77
CA VAL A 187 -14.47 -19.25 -4.72
C VAL A 187 -13.08 -19.58 -4.21
N LEU A 188 -12.09 -19.75 -5.10
CA LEU A 188 -10.71 -20.04 -4.68
C LEU A 188 -10.15 -18.93 -3.80
N LEU A 189 -10.32 -17.65 -4.19
CA LEU A 189 -9.82 -16.52 -3.41
C LEU A 189 -10.53 -16.41 -2.06
N LEU A 190 -11.85 -16.66 -1.98
CA LEU A 190 -12.57 -16.68 -0.70
C LEU A 190 -12.14 -17.85 0.20
N VAL A 191 -11.87 -19.02 -0.37
CA VAL A 191 -11.36 -20.16 0.41
C VAL A 191 -9.97 -19.89 0.96
N LEU A 192 -9.06 -19.30 0.14
CA LEU A 192 -7.72 -18.92 0.60
C LEU A 192 -7.79 -17.83 1.69
N ASP A 193 -8.70 -16.87 1.56
CA ASP A 193 -8.94 -15.84 2.57
C ASP A 193 -9.39 -16.45 3.90
N PHE A 194 -10.32 -17.41 3.83
CA PHE A 194 -10.82 -18.14 5.01
C PHE A 194 -9.69 -18.96 5.65
N VAL A 195 -8.88 -19.68 4.87
CA VAL A 195 -7.73 -20.47 5.39
C VAL A 195 -6.73 -19.54 6.10
N LEU A 196 -6.41 -18.40 5.50
CA LEU A 196 -5.53 -17.42 6.15
C LEU A 196 -6.16 -16.85 7.43
N PHE A 197 -7.47 -16.62 7.44
CA PHE A 197 -8.17 -16.18 8.64
C PHE A 197 -8.07 -17.21 9.77
N GLU A 198 -8.30 -18.50 9.50
CA GLU A 198 -8.16 -19.57 10.50
C GLU A 198 -6.74 -19.63 11.11
N ILE A 199 -5.70 -19.33 10.32
CA ILE A 199 -4.31 -19.34 10.78
C ILE A 199 -3.95 -18.06 11.55
N THR A 200 -4.37 -16.90 11.04
CA THR A 200 -3.89 -15.59 11.52
C THR A 200 -4.88 -14.89 12.45
N ASP A 201 -6.16 -15.27 12.46
CA ASP A 201 -7.30 -14.56 13.06
C ASP A 201 -7.26 -13.04 12.78
N SER A 202 -6.91 -12.66 11.53
CA SER A 202 -6.84 -11.27 11.07
C SER A 202 -8.21 -10.82 10.55
N ARG A 203 -9.11 -10.46 11.46
CA ARG A 203 -10.53 -10.17 11.17
C ARG A 203 -10.72 -9.02 10.18
N ASN A 204 -9.94 -7.95 10.30
CA ASN A 204 -10.07 -6.78 9.44
C ASN A 204 -9.75 -7.13 7.98
N SER A 205 -8.59 -7.69 7.71
CA SER A 205 -8.18 -8.06 6.35
C SER A 205 -9.11 -9.11 5.75
N PHE A 206 -9.53 -10.11 6.53
CA PHE A 206 -10.50 -11.13 6.10
C PHE A 206 -11.81 -10.50 5.63
N VAL A 207 -12.44 -9.66 6.46
CA VAL A 207 -13.72 -9.02 6.12
C VAL A 207 -13.55 -8.11 4.91
N LEU A 208 -12.49 -7.31 4.85
CA LEU A 208 -12.24 -6.40 3.72
C LEU A 208 -12.01 -7.18 2.42
N THR A 209 -11.22 -8.25 2.44
CA THR A 209 -10.97 -9.08 1.26
C THR A 209 -12.26 -9.74 0.77
N ALA A 210 -13.03 -10.37 1.66
CA ALA A 210 -14.29 -11.01 1.31
C ALA A 210 -15.30 -10.01 0.74
N VAL A 211 -15.48 -8.85 1.39
CA VAL A 211 -16.39 -7.81 0.92
C VAL A 211 -15.92 -7.23 -0.43
N PHE A 212 -14.62 -6.96 -0.60
CA PHE A 212 -14.06 -6.50 -1.86
C PHE A 212 -14.37 -7.47 -3.01
N LEU A 213 -14.08 -8.76 -2.82
CA LEU A 213 -14.34 -9.80 -3.82
C LEU A 213 -15.82 -9.89 -4.19
N VAL A 214 -16.71 -9.85 -3.21
CA VAL A 214 -18.16 -9.88 -3.44
C VAL A 214 -18.62 -8.62 -4.18
N VAL A 215 -18.15 -7.43 -3.79
CA VAL A 215 -18.48 -6.16 -4.43
C VAL A 215 -18.05 -6.18 -5.91
N ILE A 216 -16.79 -6.55 -6.18
CA ILE A 216 -16.28 -6.63 -7.56
C ILE A 216 -17.09 -7.63 -8.38
N TYR A 217 -17.38 -8.81 -7.84
CA TYR A 217 -18.16 -9.82 -8.55
C TYR A 217 -19.61 -9.37 -8.84
N VAL A 218 -20.27 -8.74 -7.88
CA VAL A 218 -21.64 -8.21 -8.05
C VAL A 218 -21.66 -7.09 -9.10
N LEU A 219 -20.71 -6.16 -9.05
CA LEU A 219 -20.59 -5.09 -10.04
C LEU A 219 -20.30 -5.62 -11.44
N GLN A 220 -19.43 -6.64 -11.54
CA GLN A 220 -19.19 -7.35 -12.80
C GLN A 220 -20.47 -7.96 -13.36
N ARG A 221 -21.23 -8.69 -12.53
CA ARG A 221 -22.49 -9.34 -12.94
C ARG A 221 -23.58 -8.34 -13.35
N ARG A 222 -23.55 -7.13 -12.80
CA ARG A 222 -24.44 -6.02 -13.20
C ARG A 222 -23.94 -5.23 -14.40
N GLY A 223 -22.81 -5.58 -14.98
CA GLY A 223 -22.20 -4.83 -16.08
C GLY A 223 -21.63 -3.47 -15.66
N ALA A 224 -21.57 -3.16 -14.38
CA ALA A 224 -21.14 -1.85 -13.88
C ALA A 224 -19.63 -1.60 -14.05
N LEU A 225 -18.83 -2.66 -14.29
CA LEU A 225 -17.39 -2.53 -14.58
C LEU A 225 -17.10 -2.37 -16.08
N ALA A 226 -18.14 -2.35 -16.92
CA ALA A 226 -17.98 -2.08 -18.36
C ALA A 226 -17.70 -0.59 -18.61
N THR A 227 -16.99 -0.31 -19.70
CA THR A 227 -16.77 1.07 -20.16
C THR A 227 -18.11 1.73 -20.48
N GLY A 228 -18.30 2.96 -20.01
CA GLY A 228 -19.53 3.73 -20.25
C GLY A 228 -20.64 3.56 -19.18
N TYR A 229 -20.40 2.79 -18.12
CA TYR A 229 -21.35 2.75 -17.02
C TYR A 229 -21.49 4.12 -16.33
N ALA A 230 -22.72 4.64 -16.30
CA ALA A 230 -23.04 5.89 -15.62
C ALA A 230 -23.14 5.66 -14.12
N MET A 231 -22.07 5.99 -13.41
CA MET A 231 -22.04 5.85 -11.95
C MET A 231 -22.90 6.92 -11.26
N PRO A 232 -23.69 6.55 -10.24
CA PRO A 232 -24.42 7.53 -9.45
C PRO A 232 -23.46 8.60 -8.84
N PRO A 233 -23.84 9.89 -8.87
CA PRO A 233 -22.97 10.97 -8.42
C PRO A 233 -22.51 10.82 -6.94
N TRP A 234 -23.37 10.29 -6.09
CA TRP A 234 -23.04 10.06 -4.68
C TRP A 234 -21.92 9.00 -4.53
N LEU A 235 -21.97 7.90 -5.32
CA LEU A 235 -20.96 6.84 -5.28
C LEU A 235 -19.61 7.35 -5.84
N ASN A 236 -19.66 8.15 -6.91
CA ASN A 236 -18.47 8.81 -7.45
C ASN A 236 -17.81 9.70 -6.39
N ARG A 237 -18.58 10.51 -5.65
CA ARG A 237 -18.08 11.33 -4.53
C ARG A 237 -17.53 10.47 -3.40
N LEU A 238 -18.24 9.43 -2.98
CA LEU A 238 -17.82 8.50 -1.93
C LEU A 238 -16.45 7.88 -2.24
N LEU A 239 -16.27 7.35 -3.44
CA LEU A 239 -15.00 6.77 -3.88
C LEU A 239 -13.91 7.84 -3.99
N THR A 240 -14.20 8.98 -4.60
CA THR A 240 -13.22 10.08 -4.77
C THR A 240 -12.64 10.54 -3.44
N TYR A 241 -13.49 10.68 -2.42
CA TYR A 241 -13.10 11.21 -1.11
C TYR A 241 -12.85 10.12 -0.06
N SER A 242 -12.70 8.85 -0.47
CA SER A 242 -12.56 7.71 0.45
C SER A 242 -11.44 7.88 1.48
N PHE A 243 -10.28 8.40 1.11
CA PHE A 243 -9.18 8.66 2.03
C PHE A 243 -9.48 9.80 3.03
N LEU A 244 -10.18 10.86 2.59
CA LEU A 244 -10.62 11.94 3.49
C LEU A 244 -11.72 11.44 4.44
N LEU A 245 -12.61 10.57 3.96
CA LEU A 245 -13.60 9.91 4.81
C LEU A 245 -12.93 8.98 5.82
N GLY A 246 -11.88 8.24 5.42
CA GLY A 246 -11.06 7.43 6.31
C GLY A 246 -10.44 8.25 7.44
N LEU A 247 -9.87 9.42 7.12
CA LEU A 247 -9.38 10.37 8.14
C LEU A 247 -10.53 10.83 9.07
N GLY A 248 -11.67 11.24 8.51
CA GLY A 248 -12.83 11.67 9.30
C GLY A 248 -13.30 10.57 10.26
N ILE A 249 -13.44 9.34 9.78
CA ILE A 249 -13.80 8.17 10.59
C ILE A 249 -12.75 7.93 11.68
N SER A 250 -11.46 8.06 11.36
CA SER A 250 -10.38 7.90 12.33
C SER A 250 -10.46 8.92 13.47
N VAL A 251 -10.74 10.18 13.14
CA VAL A 251 -10.96 11.23 14.16
C VAL A 251 -12.19 10.90 15.02
N LEU A 252 -13.29 10.47 14.41
CA LEU A 252 -14.52 10.09 15.12
C LEU A 252 -14.30 8.91 16.07
N ILE A 253 -13.47 7.95 15.71
CA ILE A 253 -13.25 6.71 16.48
C ILE A 253 -12.16 6.92 17.54
N TYR A 254 -11.05 7.56 17.21
CA TYR A 254 -9.85 7.56 18.06
C TYR A 254 -9.64 8.86 18.85
N VAL A 255 -10.19 9.99 18.39
CA VAL A 255 -9.91 11.30 19.00
C VAL A 255 -11.08 11.81 19.83
N LEU A 256 -12.31 11.72 19.28
CA LEU A 256 -13.48 12.32 19.93
C LEU A 256 -14.01 11.57 21.16
N PRO A 257 -14.02 10.22 21.25
CA PRO A 257 -14.58 9.53 22.38
C PRO A 257 -13.73 9.74 23.64
N SER A 258 -14.34 10.19 24.74
CA SER A 258 -13.63 10.17 26.03
C SER A 258 -13.34 8.73 26.46
N PRO A 259 -12.12 8.41 26.94
CA PRO A 259 -11.74 7.06 27.37
C PRO A 259 -12.64 6.51 28.49
N SER A 260 -13.20 7.38 29.33
CA SER A 260 -14.09 7.03 30.45
C SER A 260 -15.57 6.98 30.07
N SER A 261 -15.96 7.42 28.85
CA SER A 261 -17.35 7.33 28.40
C SER A 261 -17.73 5.89 28.05
N GLY A 262 -19.02 5.54 28.18
CA GLY A 262 -19.51 4.21 27.79
C GLY A 262 -19.16 3.85 26.34
N LEU A 263 -19.26 4.80 25.41
CA LEU A 263 -18.85 4.63 24.01
C LEU A 263 -17.34 4.42 23.89
N GLY A 264 -16.51 5.21 24.58
CA GLY A 264 -15.06 5.08 24.56
C GLY A 264 -14.60 3.72 25.08
N VAL A 265 -15.18 3.23 26.15
CA VAL A 265 -14.89 1.89 26.71
C VAL A 265 -15.25 0.80 25.70
N GLN A 266 -16.43 0.86 25.06
CA GLN A 266 -16.87 -0.13 24.07
C GLN A 266 -15.97 -0.11 22.82
N LEU A 267 -15.65 1.07 22.27
CA LEU A 267 -14.74 1.20 21.12
C LEU A 267 -13.36 0.70 21.45
N ASN A 268 -12.85 1.01 22.64
CA ASN A 268 -11.54 0.55 23.09
C ASN A 268 -11.47 -0.99 23.24
N ALA A 269 -12.53 -1.61 23.73
CA ALA A 269 -12.66 -3.07 23.82
C ALA A 269 -12.73 -3.71 22.42
N LEU A 270 -13.55 -3.16 21.53
CA LEU A 270 -13.73 -3.64 20.16
C LEU A 270 -12.42 -3.54 19.36
N LEU A 271 -11.69 -2.44 19.51
CA LEU A 271 -10.45 -2.14 18.79
C LEU A 271 -9.19 -2.53 19.55
N SER A 272 -9.28 -3.46 20.52
CA SER A 272 -8.11 -4.04 21.20
C SER A 272 -7.17 -2.97 21.82
N LYS A 273 -7.74 -1.99 22.51
CA LYS A 273 -7.07 -0.86 23.19
C LYS A 273 -6.45 0.20 22.25
N ARG A 274 -6.67 0.14 20.96
CA ARG A 274 -6.11 1.11 20.00
C ARG A 274 -6.56 2.56 20.27
N VAL A 275 -7.77 2.77 20.81
CA VAL A 275 -8.27 4.11 21.15
C VAL A 275 -7.41 4.75 22.24
N VAL A 276 -7.17 4.04 23.33
CA VAL A 276 -6.34 4.53 24.46
C VAL A 276 -4.90 4.78 24.01
N TYR A 277 -4.29 3.87 23.26
CA TYR A 277 -2.93 4.07 22.75
C TYR A 277 -2.81 5.28 21.82
N THR A 278 -3.78 5.49 20.94
CA THR A 278 -3.80 6.65 20.05
C THR A 278 -3.92 7.95 20.84
N GLN A 279 -4.82 8.00 21.82
CA GLN A 279 -4.99 9.19 22.68
C GLN A 279 -3.76 9.45 23.54
N ALA A 280 -3.13 8.41 24.09
CA ALA A 280 -1.88 8.53 24.83
C ALA A 280 -0.75 9.08 23.95
N ALA A 281 -0.64 8.61 22.70
CA ALA A 281 0.35 9.12 21.76
C ALA A 281 0.10 10.60 21.39
N ILE A 282 -1.17 10.99 21.16
CA ILE A 282 -1.53 12.39 20.90
C ILE A 282 -1.24 13.27 22.13
N ALA A 283 -1.52 12.78 23.35
CA ALA A 283 -1.23 13.52 24.57
C ALA A 283 0.27 13.69 24.81
N THR A 284 1.10 12.69 24.43
CA THR A 284 2.54 12.71 24.63
C THR A 284 3.28 13.53 23.58
N TYR A 285 2.93 13.37 22.30
CA TYR A 285 3.69 13.93 21.18
C TYR A 285 2.98 15.08 20.47
N GLY A 286 1.67 15.21 20.63
CA GLY A 286 0.85 16.19 19.94
C GLY A 286 0.70 15.89 18.44
N ILE A 287 -0.03 16.79 17.74
CA ILE A 287 -0.13 16.83 16.27
C ILE A 287 0.37 18.20 15.82
N SER A 288 1.53 18.25 15.19
CA SER A 288 2.17 19.49 14.73
C SER A 288 2.10 19.61 13.20
N PRO A 289 2.36 20.80 12.63
CA PRO A 289 2.38 20.96 11.17
C PRO A 289 3.39 20.08 10.46
N LEU A 290 4.61 19.93 11.05
CA LEU A 290 5.74 19.23 10.44
C LEU A 290 6.11 17.92 11.15
N GLY A 291 5.27 17.43 12.05
CA GLY A 291 5.49 16.20 12.79
C GLY A 291 6.45 16.34 13.96
N THR A 292 6.64 15.23 14.64
CA THR A 292 7.48 15.13 15.85
C THR A 292 8.25 13.81 15.82
N GLN A 293 9.47 13.81 16.29
CA GLN A 293 10.22 12.57 16.45
C GLN A 293 9.56 11.72 17.54
N VAL A 294 9.12 10.52 17.15
CA VAL A 294 8.39 9.61 18.03
C VAL A 294 9.21 8.36 18.29
N THR A 295 9.25 7.93 19.54
CA THR A 295 9.80 6.63 19.91
C THR A 295 8.64 5.65 20.09
N TRP A 296 8.35 4.88 19.05
CA TRP A 296 7.34 3.84 19.12
C TRP A 296 7.85 2.62 19.88
N VAL A 297 7.08 2.18 20.87
CA VAL A 297 7.35 0.93 21.60
C VAL A 297 6.44 -0.16 21.03
N THR A 298 6.99 -0.93 20.09
CA THR A 298 6.27 -2.00 19.38
C THR A 298 6.38 -3.34 20.11
N GLN A 299 5.52 -4.30 19.70
CA GLN A 299 5.58 -5.66 20.23
C GLN A 299 6.91 -6.38 19.93
N SER A 300 7.58 -6.06 18.80
CA SER A 300 8.90 -6.59 18.48
C SER A 300 9.97 -6.13 19.48
N LEU A 301 9.96 -4.86 19.88
CA LEU A 301 10.88 -4.32 20.89
C LEU A 301 10.64 -4.91 22.28
N ILE A 302 9.38 -5.18 22.62
CA ILE A 302 9.01 -5.85 23.87
C ILE A 302 9.48 -7.31 23.85
N ARG A 303 9.28 -8.04 22.76
CA ARG A 303 9.79 -9.41 22.61
C ARG A 303 11.32 -9.49 22.66
N ALA A 304 11.99 -8.48 22.13
CA ALA A 304 13.45 -8.35 22.21
C ALA A 304 13.95 -7.97 23.64
N GLY A 305 13.05 -7.78 24.61
CA GLY A 305 13.40 -7.43 26.00
C GLY A 305 13.89 -5.99 26.19
N GLN A 306 13.75 -5.12 25.17
CA GLN A 306 14.19 -3.72 25.25
C GLN A 306 13.21 -2.85 26.06
N TYR A 307 11.94 -3.23 26.09
CA TYR A 307 10.87 -2.54 26.81
C TYR A 307 9.95 -3.53 27.53
N SER A 308 9.29 -3.08 28.59
CA SER A 308 8.24 -3.87 29.26
C SER A 308 6.91 -3.76 28.53
N ALA A 309 6.03 -4.74 28.72
CA ALA A 309 4.69 -4.75 28.09
C ALA A 309 3.83 -3.54 28.51
N SER A 310 4.06 -2.98 29.70
CA SER A 310 3.36 -1.78 30.18
C SER A 310 3.77 -0.49 29.43
N GLN A 311 4.90 -0.50 28.74
CA GLN A 311 5.42 0.64 27.98
C GLN A 311 4.95 0.62 26.52
N TYR A 312 4.13 -0.37 26.12
CA TYR A 312 3.63 -0.44 24.76
C TYR A 312 2.92 0.86 24.35
N LEU A 313 3.39 1.46 23.28
CA LEU A 313 2.80 2.67 22.70
C LEU A 313 3.00 2.65 21.19
N TYR A 314 1.92 2.41 20.46
CA TYR A 314 1.91 2.42 19.01
C TYR A 314 0.53 2.84 18.49
N VAL A 315 0.49 3.58 17.38
CA VAL A 315 -0.74 4.04 16.74
C VAL A 315 -0.99 3.24 15.48
N ASP A 316 -1.99 2.35 15.56
CA ASP A 316 -2.35 1.44 14.46
C ASP A 316 -3.24 2.11 13.38
N CYS A 317 -3.58 3.37 13.50
CA CYS A 317 -4.30 4.13 12.48
C CYS A 317 -3.32 4.92 11.62
N SER A 318 -3.21 4.64 10.33
CA SER A 318 -2.29 5.34 9.41
C SER A 318 -2.46 6.85 9.43
N TYR A 319 -3.69 7.33 9.38
CA TYR A 319 -3.97 8.77 9.32
C TYR A 319 -3.41 9.52 10.52
N LEU A 320 -3.62 9.01 11.72
CA LEU A 320 -3.14 9.62 12.95
C LEU A 320 -1.67 9.35 13.19
N ASN A 321 -1.17 8.18 12.81
CA ASN A 321 0.26 7.86 12.84
C ASN A 321 1.06 8.84 11.98
N ILE A 322 0.62 9.08 10.74
CA ILE A 322 1.24 10.05 9.83
C ILE A 322 1.14 11.47 10.37
N ALA A 323 -0.03 11.85 10.92
CA ALA A 323 -0.22 13.20 11.49
C ALA A 323 0.72 13.48 12.67
N ILE A 324 0.98 12.50 13.51
CA ILE A 324 1.90 12.61 14.66
C ILE A 324 3.35 12.62 14.17
N ASN A 325 3.76 11.63 13.35
CA ASN A 325 5.15 11.47 12.91
C ASN A 325 5.58 12.56 11.93
N TYR A 326 4.80 12.76 10.86
CA TYR A 326 5.20 13.60 9.71
C TYR A 326 4.45 14.93 9.64
N GLY A 327 3.45 15.09 10.47
CA GLY A 327 2.65 16.32 10.58
C GLY A 327 1.43 16.37 9.67
N TRP A 328 0.49 17.26 10.02
CA TRP A 328 -0.75 17.38 9.27
C TRP A 328 -0.56 18.01 7.87
N VAL A 329 0.51 18.79 7.63
CA VAL A 329 0.84 19.31 6.29
C VAL A 329 1.18 18.17 5.34
N PHE A 330 2.04 17.25 5.77
CA PHE A 330 2.39 16.07 4.98
C PHE A 330 1.18 15.16 4.76
N LEU A 331 0.39 14.89 5.81
CA LEU A 331 -0.83 14.08 5.69
C LEU A 331 -1.79 14.69 4.66
N THR A 332 -2.06 16.00 4.75
CA THR A 332 -2.96 16.69 3.80
C THR A 332 -2.46 16.58 2.36
N PHE A 333 -1.17 16.69 2.15
CA PHE A 333 -0.55 16.53 0.84
C PHE A 333 -0.75 15.11 0.28
N VAL A 334 -0.44 14.08 1.07
CA VAL A 334 -0.63 12.68 0.66
C VAL A 334 -2.10 12.39 0.35
N LEU A 335 -3.02 12.79 1.23
CA LEU A 335 -4.46 12.57 1.01
C LEU A 335 -4.97 13.35 -0.21
N GLY A 336 -4.44 14.52 -0.48
CA GLY A 336 -4.72 15.29 -1.69
C GLY A 336 -4.32 14.54 -2.95
N LEU A 337 -3.09 14.01 -3.00
CA LEU A 337 -2.61 13.20 -4.13
C LEU A 337 -3.45 11.93 -4.34
N LEU A 338 -3.79 11.22 -3.27
CA LEU A 338 -4.63 10.02 -3.32
C LEU A 338 -6.06 10.34 -3.80
N THR A 339 -6.62 11.44 -3.33
CA THR A 339 -7.94 11.92 -3.79
C THR A 339 -7.92 12.23 -5.29
N VAL A 340 -6.87 12.90 -5.78
CA VAL A 340 -6.71 13.18 -7.22
C VAL A 340 -6.51 11.89 -8.00
N ALA A 341 -5.68 10.96 -7.52
CA ALA A 341 -5.45 9.67 -8.17
C ALA A 341 -6.76 8.86 -8.29
N THR A 342 -7.54 8.80 -7.21
CA THR A 342 -8.85 8.11 -7.21
C THR A 342 -9.83 8.76 -8.17
N ARG A 343 -9.93 10.10 -8.17
CA ARG A 343 -10.77 10.85 -9.12
C ARG A 343 -10.39 10.56 -10.57
N ARG A 344 -9.10 10.53 -10.87
CA ARG A 344 -8.60 10.24 -12.24
C ARG A 344 -8.88 8.79 -12.66
N SER A 345 -8.76 7.83 -11.75
CA SER A 345 -9.14 6.44 -12.02
C SER A 345 -10.61 6.34 -12.42
N LEU A 346 -11.49 7.10 -11.76
CA LEU A 346 -12.91 7.19 -12.11
C LEU A 346 -13.14 7.90 -13.48
N GLN A 347 -12.39 8.96 -13.77
CA GLN A 347 -12.46 9.66 -15.07
C GLN A 347 -12.02 8.79 -16.25
N THR A 348 -11.10 7.85 -16.02
CA THR A 348 -10.64 6.89 -17.03
C THR A 348 -11.45 5.58 -17.03
N ALA A 349 -12.59 5.58 -16.35
CA ALA A 349 -13.51 4.45 -16.24
C ALA A 349 -12.86 3.16 -15.65
N ASP A 350 -11.81 3.31 -14.82
CA ASP A 350 -11.25 2.20 -14.07
C ASP A 350 -11.86 2.13 -12.66
N LEU A 351 -13.11 1.66 -12.64
CA LEU A 351 -13.88 1.52 -11.40
C LEU A 351 -13.25 0.50 -10.45
N THR A 352 -12.63 -0.56 -10.98
CA THR A 352 -11.98 -1.60 -10.15
C THR A 352 -10.83 -1.02 -9.35
N LEU A 353 -10.01 -0.19 -9.98
CA LEU A 353 -8.89 0.49 -9.31
C LEU A 353 -9.40 1.49 -8.26
N ALA A 354 -10.42 2.29 -8.60
CA ALA A 354 -10.98 3.26 -7.65
C ALA A 354 -11.60 2.58 -6.42
N ILE A 355 -12.26 1.43 -6.59
CA ILE A 355 -12.78 0.62 -5.48
C ILE A 355 -11.62 0.05 -4.67
N GLY A 356 -10.57 -0.50 -5.32
CA GLY A 356 -9.37 -0.98 -4.64
C GLY A 356 -8.74 0.08 -3.75
N LEU A 357 -8.57 1.31 -4.26
CA LEU A 357 -8.07 2.45 -3.49
C LEU A 357 -8.98 2.79 -2.30
N ALA A 358 -10.31 2.71 -2.46
CA ALA A 358 -11.25 2.94 -1.37
C ALA A 358 -11.17 1.85 -0.29
N PHE A 359 -10.92 0.58 -0.66
CA PHE A 359 -10.70 -0.50 0.31
C PHE A 359 -9.39 -0.33 1.07
N PHE A 360 -8.32 0.14 0.42
CA PHE A 360 -7.12 0.56 1.14
C PHE A 360 -7.42 1.70 2.11
N ALA A 361 -8.17 2.73 1.70
CA ALA A 361 -8.52 3.83 2.58
C ALA A 361 -9.27 3.35 3.85
N ILE A 362 -10.12 2.33 3.74
CA ILE A 362 -10.81 1.72 4.89
C ILE A 362 -9.82 0.90 5.74
N HIS A 363 -8.93 0.15 5.11
CA HIS A 363 -7.91 -0.64 5.79
C HIS A 363 -7.03 0.24 6.70
N GLU A 364 -6.63 1.40 6.21
CA GLU A 364 -5.76 2.35 6.90
C GLU A 364 -6.37 3.02 8.15
N VAL A 365 -7.68 2.85 8.37
CA VAL A 365 -8.33 3.29 9.61
C VAL A 365 -7.84 2.49 10.82
N VAL A 366 -7.47 1.22 10.61
CA VAL A 366 -7.11 0.28 11.68
C VAL A 366 -5.71 -0.32 11.54
N ASP A 367 -4.98 0.00 10.46
CA ASP A 367 -3.63 -0.49 10.20
C ASP A 367 -2.71 0.66 9.72
N PRO A 368 -1.44 0.78 10.19
CA PRO A 368 -0.58 1.94 9.97
C PRO A 368 0.31 1.80 8.74
N GLN A 369 -0.22 1.36 7.59
CA GLN A 369 0.56 0.91 6.44
C GLN A 369 0.45 1.81 5.19
N LEU A 370 -0.24 2.98 5.29
CA LEU A 370 -0.48 3.86 4.13
C LEU A 370 0.81 4.32 3.44
N LEU A 371 1.90 4.51 4.16
CA LEU A 371 3.19 4.91 3.57
C LEU A 371 4.06 3.70 3.21
N ASP A 372 3.67 2.52 3.61
CA ASP A 372 4.38 1.26 3.34
C ASP A 372 3.96 0.72 1.97
N LEU A 373 4.59 1.24 0.91
CA LEU A 373 4.23 0.94 -0.48
C LEU A 373 4.14 -0.57 -0.78
N HIS A 374 4.92 -1.41 -0.07
CA HIS A 374 4.90 -2.86 -0.24
C HIS A 374 3.62 -3.55 0.28
N TYR A 375 2.72 -2.81 0.96
CA TYR A 375 1.37 -3.25 1.31
C TYR A 375 0.27 -2.60 0.45
N CYS A 376 0.62 -1.58 -0.34
CA CYS A 376 -0.35 -0.84 -1.16
C CYS A 376 0.31 -0.33 -2.45
N ILE A 377 0.72 -1.24 -3.32
CA ILE A 377 1.40 -0.91 -4.58
C ILE A 377 0.63 0.06 -5.48
N PRO A 378 -0.72 0.05 -5.54
CA PRO A 378 -1.43 1.05 -6.32
C PRO A 378 -1.13 2.51 -5.94
N LEU A 379 -0.51 2.77 -4.78
CA LEU A 379 -0.02 4.10 -4.42
C LEU A 379 1.04 4.67 -5.38
N VAL A 380 1.69 3.86 -6.21
CA VAL A 380 2.56 4.34 -7.30
C VAL A 380 1.86 5.35 -8.22
N LEU A 381 0.53 5.35 -8.24
CA LEU A 381 -0.28 6.31 -8.99
C LEU A 381 -0.12 7.76 -8.53
N VAL A 382 0.32 8.01 -7.30
CA VAL A 382 0.57 9.39 -6.84
C VAL A 382 1.65 10.07 -7.68
N GLY A 383 2.54 9.31 -8.30
CA GLY A 383 3.57 9.80 -9.22
C GLY A 383 3.03 10.54 -10.44
N ASN A 384 1.81 10.21 -10.90
CA ASN A 384 1.13 10.85 -12.02
C ASN A 384 -0.10 11.67 -11.58
N ALA A 385 -0.38 11.79 -10.30
CA ALA A 385 -1.60 12.42 -9.82
C ALA A 385 -1.75 13.88 -10.29
N LEU A 386 -0.64 14.59 -10.45
CA LEU A 386 -0.61 16.00 -10.87
C LEU A 386 -0.28 16.19 -12.35
N ASP A 387 -0.04 15.11 -13.10
CA ASP A 387 0.24 15.18 -14.54
C ASP A 387 -1.04 15.51 -15.35
N PRO A 388 -0.92 15.99 -16.59
CA PRO A 388 -2.04 16.10 -17.52
C PRO A 388 -2.80 14.78 -17.68
N LEU A 389 -4.11 14.86 -18.02
CA LEU A 389 -4.97 13.68 -18.10
C LEU A 389 -4.57 12.71 -19.22
N ASP A 390 -4.00 13.20 -20.30
CA ASP A 390 -3.45 12.38 -21.39
C ASP A 390 -2.28 11.52 -20.92
N VAL A 391 -1.36 12.09 -20.13
CA VAL A 391 -0.24 11.35 -19.51
C VAL A 391 -0.75 10.27 -18.55
N TRP A 392 -1.77 10.62 -17.74
CA TRP A 392 -2.43 9.64 -16.89
C TRP A 392 -3.07 8.50 -17.70
N THR A 393 -3.78 8.84 -18.79
CA THR A 393 -4.43 7.87 -19.66
C THR A 393 -3.41 6.96 -20.32
N ASP A 394 -2.25 7.47 -20.74
CA ASP A 394 -1.15 6.68 -21.29
C ASP A 394 -0.63 5.64 -20.27
N LYS A 395 -0.49 6.04 -19.01
CA LYS A 395 -0.13 5.11 -17.91
C LYS A 395 -1.14 3.96 -17.76
N MET A 396 -2.41 4.24 -18.00
CA MET A 396 -3.50 3.25 -17.86
C MET A 396 -3.71 2.36 -19.09
N ARG A 397 -3.16 2.71 -20.26
CA ARG A 397 -3.38 2.01 -21.54
C ARG A 397 -3.05 0.51 -21.49
N GLY A 398 -1.99 0.12 -20.80
CA GLY A 398 -1.64 -1.28 -20.65
C GLY A 398 -2.73 -2.13 -19.98
N LEU A 399 -3.62 -1.53 -19.20
CA LEU A 399 -4.77 -2.20 -18.61
C LEU A 399 -5.92 -2.40 -19.62
N SER A 400 -5.99 -1.57 -20.70
CA SER A 400 -7.08 -1.62 -21.69
C SER A 400 -6.91 -2.70 -22.75
N SER A 401 -5.70 -3.19 -23.02
CA SER A 401 -5.36 -4.11 -24.10
C SER A 401 -5.45 -5.61 -23.75
N VAL A 402 -5.91 -5.97 -22.55
CA VAL A 402 -6.10 -7.38 -22.19
C VAL A 402 -7.40 -7.90 -22.77
N GLY A 403 -7.28 -8.46 -24.00
CA GLY A 403 -8.04 -9.58 -24.53
C GLY A 403 -9.56 -9.53 -24.42
N LEU A 404 -10.15 -9.10 -25.48
CA LEU A 404 -11.44 -9.54 -25.98
C LEU A 404 -11.34 -11.00 -26.54
N ASP A 405 -10.75 -11.91 -25.79
CA ASP A 405 -10.97 -13.32 -26.05
C ASP A 405 -12.11 -13.76 -25.15
N ASN A 406 -13.31 -13.83 -25.76
CA ASN A 406 -14.49 -14.43 -25.20
C ASN A 406 -14.16 -15.85 -24.74
N PRO A 407 -14.38 -16.21 -23.50
CA PRO A 407 -14.58 -17.60 -23.15
C PRO A 407 -16.03 -17.93 -23.48
N SER A 408 -16.22 -18.64 -24.58
CA SER A 408 -17.41 -19.44 -24.84
C SER A 408 -17.73 -20.39 -23.69
#